data_6c8de6fab8c1a06b8f6462e96c6aed28
#
_entry.id   6c8de6fab8c1a06b8f6462e96c6aed28
#
_cell.length_a   1.000
_cell.length_b   1.000
_cell.length_c   1.000
_cell.angle_alpha   90.00
_cell.angle_beta   90.00
_cell.angle_gamma   90.00
#
_symmetry.space_group_name_H-M   'P 1'
#
loop_
_entity.id
_entity.type
_entity.pdbx_description
1 polymer ?
#
loop_
_entity_poly.entity_id
_entity_poly.type
_entity_poly.pdbx_seq_one_letter_code
_entity_poly.pdbx_strand_id
1 'polypeptide(L)'
;MIISAVSFALAGVTFKPANRGRIRRFLGSLGAKGTSEQEAAAIAALVGGRSPAETLSLATSKFRVLTTDQLEMSDLTSSKDTGAYARTKRAALGECAAFLSHSWQDDGVEKYDALNAWSIRQEAGERSIWLDKACIDQHANIDDQLVALPIFLSGCKQLLIIAGPTYTSRLWCTMEVFTFVRMNGGQHQNIIVEPIAGQTLEILAKFDGGKAQCFDLKDRSHLLAVIESGMGDIRHLNRMVGAIFTAKARGAGLQVLSEVTQSREDGLEAVRVYV
;
A
#
# COMPACT_ATOMS: atom_id res chain seq x y z
N MET A 1 -8.24 -6.32 23.75
CA MET A 1 -8.14 -4.91 23.36
C MET A 1 -6.73 -4.65 22.85
N ILE A 2 -6.31 -5.37 21.86
CA ILE A 2 -4.97 -5.29 21.27
C ILE A 2 -5.19 -5.57 19.79
N ILE A 3 -4.79 -4.67 18.91
CA ILE A 3 -4.87 -4.67 17.44
C ILE A 3 -6.10 -3.93 16.87
N SER A 4 -6.79 -3.10 17.63
CA SER A 4 -7.49 -1.96 16.99
C SER A 4 -6.58 -0.72 16.99
N ALA A 5 -5.38 -0.88 17.43
CA ALA A 5 -4.39 0.18 17.56
C ALA A 5 -3.02 -0.40 17.25
N VAL A 6 -2.70 -0.54 15.96
CA VAL A 6 -1.30 -0.45 15.58
C VAL A 6 -0.94 1.02 15.84
N SER A 7 -0.65 1.33 17.10
CA SER A 7 -0.11 2.63 17.49
C SER A 7 1.33 2.66 17.07
N PHE A 8 1.59 3.28 15.92
CA PHE A 8 2.93 3.63 15.52
C PHE A 8 3.45 4.71 16.46
N ALA A 9 4.25 4.33 17.43
CA ALA A 9 5.23 5.23 18.00
C ALA A 9 6.39 5.34 16.99
N LEU A 10 6.20 6.02 15.88
CA LEU A 10 7.31 6.45 15.05
C LEU A 10 8.18 7.40 15.87
N ALA A 11 9.33 6.89 16.34
CA ALA A 11 10.32 7.68 17.05
C ALA A 11 10.60 8.95 16.25
N GLY A 12 10.39 10.10 16.89
CA GLY A 12 10.34 11.44 16.33
C GLY A 12 11.48 11.81 15.39
N VAL A 13 11.36 11.41 14.14
CA VAL A 13 12.13 12.03 13.05
C VAL A 13 11.47 13.37 12.76
N THR A 14 11.99 14.43 13.38
CA THR A 14 11.58 15.79 13.08
C THR A 14 11.89 16.07 11.62
N PHE A 15 10.87 16.14 10.79
CA PHE A 15 10.96 16.53 9.38
C PHE A 15 11.38 18.01 9.29
N LYS A 16 12.69 18.24 9.30
CA LYS A 16 13.24 19.56 9.00
C LYS A 16 13.05 19.87 7.52
N PRO A 17 12.75 21.11 7.11
CA PRO A 17 12.62 21.50 5.70
C PRO A 17 13.80 21.08 4.81
N ALA A 18 15.02 21.02 5.38
CA ALA A 18 16.23 20.55 4.70
C ALA A 18 16.13 19.07 4.24
N ASN A 19 15.34 18.24 4.92
CA ASN A 19 15.17 16.83 4.56
C ASN A 19 14.21 16.65 3.38
N ARG A 20 13.22 17.54 3.18
CA ARG A 20 12.29 17.50 2.05
C ARG A 20 13.01 17.59 0.70
N GLY A 21 14.02 18.46 0.60
CA GLY A 21 14.81 18.61 -0.62
C GLY A 21 15.73 17.42 -0.91
N ARG A 22 16.23 16.74 0.12
CA ARG A 22 17.01 15.51 -0.03
C ARG A 22 16.14 14.35 -0.49
N ILE A 23 14.93 14.24 0.06
CA ILE A 23 13.91 13.25 -0.28
C ILE A 23 13.48 13.42 -1.74
N ARG A 24 13.13 14.63 -2.18
CA ARG A 24 12.76 14.91 -3.58
C ARG A 24 13.88 14.57 -4.55
N ARG A 25 15.13 14.94 -4.24
CA ARG A 25 16.29 14.61 -5.08
C ARG A 25 16.53 13.11 -5.14
N PHE A 26 16.37 12.40 -4.01
CA PHE A 26 16.56 10.96 -3.93
C PHE A 26 15.47 10.21 -4.71
N LEU A 27 14.19 10.54 -4.48
CA LEU A 27 13.08 9.94 -5.24
C LEU A 27 13.15 10.29 -6.74
N GLY A 28 13.60 11.49 -7.09
CA GLY A 28 13.84 11.88 -8.48
C GLY A 28 15.03 11.17 -9.13
N SER A 29 16.03 10.76 -8.34
CA SER A 29 17.19 10.01 -8.87
C SER A 29 16.90 8.53 -9.09
N LEU A 30 15.92 7.96 -8.38
CA LEU A 30 15.50 6.55 -8.51
C LEU A 30 14.58 6.34 -9.73
N GLY A 31 13.79 7.35 -10.12
CA GLY A 31 12.80 7.24 -11.20
C GLY A 31 13.37 6.96 -12.60
N ALA A 32 14.70 6.95 -12.78
CA ALA A 32 15.31 6.71 -14.09
C ALA A 32 15.91 5.31 -14.26
N LYS A 33 16.28 4.57 -13.18
CA LYS A 33 17.01 3.29 -13.26
C LYS A 33 16.87 2.38 -12.02
N GLY A 34 16.04 2.67 -11.04
CA GLY A 34 15.89 1.85 -9.84
C GLY A 34 15.01 0.62 -10.07
N THR A 35 15.30 -0.50 -9.39
CA THR A 35 14.36 -1.61 -9.29
C THR A 35 13.20 -1.22 -8.37
N SER A 36 12.04 -1.88 -8.53
CA SER A 36 10.86 -1.70 -7.67
C SER A 36 11.22 -1.80 -6.18
N GLU A 37 12.09 -2.74 -5.82
CA GLU A 37 12.56 -2.94 -4.44
C GLU A 37 13.41 -1.77 -3.91
N GLN A 38 14.23 -1.15 -4.77
CA GLN A 38 15.03 0.03 -4.39
C GLN A 38 14.14 1.25 -4.15
N GLU A 39 13.11 1.45 -4.95
CA GLU A 39 12.13 2.52 -4.73
C GLU A 39 11.32 2.26 -3.46
N ALA A 40 10.89 1.02 -3.23
CA ALA A 40 10.21 0.62 -2.02
C ALA A 40 11.09 0.83 -0.77
N ALA A 41 12.36 0.44 -0.82
CA ALA A 41 13.31 0.65 0.26
C ALA A 41 13.55 2.14 0.54
N ALA A 42 13.52 2.98 -0.50
CA ALA A 42 13.61 4.42 -0.35
C ALA A 42 12.39 5.01 0.37
N ILE A 43 11.18 4.60 -0.01
CA ILE A 43 9.93 5.02 0.65
C ILE A 43 9.94 4.52 2.10
N ALA A 44 10.32 3.27 2.35
CA ALA A 44 10.41 2.69 3.67
C ALA A 44 11.43 3.43 4.57
N ALA A 45 12.57 3.82 4.02
CA ALA A 45 13.58 4.62 4.73
C ALA A 45 13.05 6.00 5.13
N LEU A 46 12.18 6.60 4.32
CA LEU A 46 11.52 7.87 4.64
C LEU A 46 10.53 7.71 5.80
N VAL A 47 9.81 6.59 5.83
CA VAL A 47 8.86 6.29 6.91
C VAL A 47 9.58 5.95 8.20
N GLY A 48 10.66 5.16 8.16
CA GLY A 48 11.28 4.58 9.35
C GLY A 48 12.60 5.21 9.80
N GLY A 49 13.17 6.16 9.04
CA GLY A 49 14.42 6.82 9.41
C GLY A 49 15.68 5.94 9.33
N ARG A 50 15.58 4.72 8.81
CA ARG A 50 16.70 3.79 8.57
C ARG A 50 17.27 3.98 7.16
N SER A 51 18.46 3.41 6.91
CA SER A 51 18.97 3.40 5.54
C SER A 51 18.17 2.44 4.65
N PRO A 52 18.07 2.70 3.34
CA PRO A 52 17.38 1.81 2.41
C PRO A 52 17.92 0.38 2.43
N ALA A 53 19.25 0.22 2.52
CA ALA A 53 19.89 -1.11 2.53
C ALA A 53 19.54 -1.92 3.79
N GLU A 54 19.56 -1.28 4.97
CA GLU A 54 19.17 -1.93 6.23
C GLU A 54 17.69 -2.33 6.21
N THR A 55 16.83 -1.46 5.71
CA THR A 55 15.40 -1.74 5.61
C THR A 55 15.09 -2.85 4.63
N LEU A 56 15.79 -2.90 3.49
CA LEU A 56 15.68 -3.98 2.50
C LEU A 56 16.14 -5.31 3.08
N SER A 57 17.28 -5.35 3.77
CA SER A 57 17.79 -6.56 4.42
C SER A 57 16.82 -7.09 5.47
N LEU A 58 16.30 -6.20 6.31
CA LEU A 58 15.28 -6.55 7.32
C LEU A 58 14.02 -7.12 6.64
N ALA A 59 13.49 -6.43 5.65
CA ALA A 59 12.28 -6.85 4.94
C ALA A 59 12.46 -8.22 4.29
N THR A 60 13.56 -8.44 3.56
CA THR A 60 13.86 -9.72 2.90
C THR A 60 13.94 -10.86 3.93
N SER A 61 14.50 -10.60 5.10
CA SER A 61 14.60 -11.61 6.16
C SER A 61 13.27 -11.93 6.84
N LYS A 62 12.27 -11.05 6.73
CA LYS A 62 10.97 -11.14 7.40
C LYS A 62 9.81 -11.41 6.45
N PHE A 63 10.03 -11.38 5.13
CA PHE A 63 8.97 -11.57 4.17
C PHE A 63 8.36 -12.97 4.27
N ARG A 64 7.05 -13.01 4.48
CA ARG A 64 6.27 -14.24 4.63
C ARG A 64 4.98 -14.11 3.84
N VAL A 65 4.41 -15.25 3.49
CA VAL A 65 3.15 -15.33 2.75
C VAL A 65 2.25 -16.39 3.36
N LEU A 66 0.96 -16.25 3.15
CA LEU A 66 -0.08 -17.19 3.47
C LEU A 66 -0.81 -17.56 2.18
N THR A 67 -1.23 -18.81 2.01
CA THR A 67 -2.14 -19.16 0.91
C THR A 67 -3.59 -18.99 1.36
N THR A 68 -4.48 -18.64 0.42
CA THR A 68 -5.88 -18.34 0.77
C THR A 68 -6.63 -19.53 1.38
N ASP A 69 -6.23 -20.75 1.08
CA ASP A 69 -6.77 -21.98 1.70
C ASP A 69 -6.35 -22.18 3.16
N GLN A 70 -5.29 -21.50 3.60
CA GLN A 70 -4.82 -21.48 4.98
C GLN A 70 -5.41 -20.32 5.80
N LEU A 71 -6.12 -19.40 5.15
CA LEU A 71 -6.75 -18.28 5.82
C LEU A 71 -8.09 -18.70 6.42
N GLU A 72 -8.32 -18.35 7.67
CA GLU A 72 -9.59 -18.58 8.35
C GLU A 72 -10.40 -17.29 8.40
N MET A 73 -11.72 -17.40 8.42
CA MET A 73 -12.61 -16.24 8.56
C MET A 73 -12.26 -15.40 9.79
N SER A 74 -11.85 -16.06 10.88
CA SER A 74 -11.41 -15.38 12.12
C SER A 74 -10.23 -14.44 11.92
N ASP A 75 -9.41 -14.65 10.89
CA ASP A 75 -8.26 -13.78 10.60
C ASP A 75 -8.69 -12.40 10.10
N LEU A 76 -9.86 -12.28 9.50
CA LEU A 76 -10.41 -11.00 9.01
C LEU A 76 -11.54 -10.45 9.89
N THR A 77 -12.17 -11.28 10.73
CA THR A 77 -13.30 -10.84 11.60
C THR A 77 -12.87 -10.54 13.03
N SER A 78 -11.80 -11.16 13.53
CA SER A 78 -11.33 -10.98 14.90
C SER A 78 -10.25 -9.91 14.99
N SER A 79 -10.27 -9.09 16.05
CA SER A 79 -9.17 -8.21 16.41
C SER A 79 -8.09 -8.88 17.27
N LYS A 80 -8.29 -10.15 17.66
CA LYS A 80 -7.34 -10.93 18.48
C LYS A 80 -6.34 -11.64 17.57
N ASP A 81 -5.20 -12.02 18.14
CA ASP A 81 -4.29 -12.96 17.48
C ASP A 81 -5.02 -14.29 17.28
N THR A 82 -5.02 -14.77 16.03
CA THR A 82 -5.66 -16.03 15.61
C THR A 82 -4.64 -17.13 15.34
N GLY A 83 -3.36 -16.89 15.64
CA GLY A 83 -2.28 -17.80 15.29
C GLY A 83 -1.96 -17.84 13.79
N ALA A 84 -2.48 -16.89 13.00
CA ALA A 84 -2.28 -16.85 11.56
C ALA A 84 -0.80 -16.83 11.16
N TYR A 85 0.06 -16.19 11.95
CA TYR A 85 1.50 -16.13 11.68
C TYR A 85 2.13 -17.53 11.60
N ALA A 86 1.73 -18.48 12.44
CA ALA A 86 2.25 -19.84 12.42
C ALA A 86 1.90 -20.60 11.12
N ARG A 87 0.83 -20.22 10.42
CA ARG A 87 0.42 -20.80 9.14
C ARG A 87 1.13 -20.21 7.93
N THR A 88 1.85 -19.09 8.10
CA THR A 88 2.62 -18.48 7.03
C THR A 88 3.94 -19.20 6.79
N LYS A 89 4.47 -19.06 5.58
CA LYS A 89 5.81 -19.52 5.20
C LYS A 89 6.69 -18.38 4.71
N ARG A 90 8.01 -18.53 4.84
CA ARG A 90 8.96 -17.58 4.22
C ARG A 90 8.84 -17.67 2.70
N ALA A 91 8.99 -16.54 2.05
CA ALA A 91 9.02 -16.41 0.60
C ALA A 91 10.08 -15.40 0.17
N ALA A 92 10.52 -15.47 -1.07
CA ALA A 92 11.32 -14.41 -1.66
C ALA A 92 10.42 -13.26 -2.13
N LEU A 93 10.99 -12.05 -2.19
CA LEU A 93 10.30 -10.91 -2.80
C LEU A 93 9.97 -11.25 -4.26
N GLY A 94 8.78 -10.89 -4.73
CA GLY A 94 8.29 -11.23 -6.07
C GLY A 94 7.55 -12.57 -6.18
N GLU A 95 7.58 -13.43 -5.14
CA GLU A 95 6.89 -14.72 -5.16
C GLU A 95 5.44 -14.65 -4.64
N CYS A 96 5.05 -13.57 -3.97
CA CYS A 96 3.70 -13.40 -3.47
C CYS A 96 2.75 -12.97 -4.60
N ALA A 97 1.59 -13.63 -4.72
CA ALA A 97 0.62 -13.27 -5.75
C ALA A 97 -0.02 -11.90 -5.47
N ALA A 98 -0.49 -11.64 -4.25
CA ALA A 98 -1.17 -10.40 -3.94
C ALA A 98 -0.85 -9.86 -2.54
N PHE A 99 -0.68 -8.54 -2.45
CA PHE A 99 -0.75 -7.80 -1.19
C PHE A 99 -2.22 -7.45 -0.92
N LEU A 100 -2.74 -7.86 0.22
CA LEU A 100 -4.13 -7.59 0.61
C LEU A 100 -4.23 -6.24 1.32
N SER A 101 -4.77 -5.26 0.62
CA SER A 101 -5.06 -3.92 1.15
C SER A 101 -6.52 -3.83 1.54
N HIS A 102 -6.81 -3.55 2.81
CA HIS A 102 -8.16 -3.47 3.32
C HIS A 102 -8.26 -2.55 4.54
N SER A 103 -9.47 -2.12 4.90
CA SER A 103 -9.71 -1.47 6.19
C SER A 103 -10.14 -2.49 7.23
N TRP A 104 -9.50 -2.47 8.41
CA TRP A 104 -9.90 -3.30 9.55
C TRP A 104 -11.28 -2.94 10.10
N GLN A 105 -11.80 -1.74 9.80
CA GLN A 105 -13.11 -1.28 10.25
C GLN A 105 -14.27 -1.81 9.39
N ASP A 106 -13.96 -2.28 8.17
CA ASP A 106 -14.96 -2.86 7.28
C ASP A 106 -15.32 -4.29 7.71
N ASP A 107 -16.50 -4.75 7.30
CA ASP A 107 -17.02 -6.07 7.68
C ASP A 107 -16.07 -7.20 7.30
N GLY A 108 -15.73 -8.03 8.29
CA GLY A 108 -14.75 -9.11 8.13
C GLY A 108 -15.27 -10.29 7.33
N VAL A 109 -16.57 -10.57 7.42
CA VAL A 109 -17.21 -11.68 6.66
C VAL A 109 -17.23 -11.32 5.18
N GLU A 110 -17.68 -10.12 4.84
CA GLU A 110 -17.71 -9.65 3.45
C GLU A 110 -16.30 -9.59 2.85
N LYS A 111 -15.28 -9.19 3.65
CA LYS A 111 -13.87 -9.23 3.22
C LYS A 111 -13.41 -10.65 2.92
N TYR A 112 -13.77 -11.61 3.78
CA TYR A 112 -13.42 -13.01 3.59
C TYR A 112 -14.07 -13.60 2.34
N ASP A 113 -15.34 -13.31 2.10
CA ASP A 113 -16.08 -13.76 0.93
C ASP A 113 -15.50 -13.16 -0.37
N ALA A 114 -15.17 -11.87 -0.37
CA ALA A 114 -14.54 -11.21 -1.51
C ALA A 114 -13.16 -11.80 -1.82
N LEU A 115 -12.36 -12.09 -0.79
CA LEU A 115 -11.05 -12.72 -0.95
C LEU A 115 -11.18 -14.15 -1.52
N ASN A 116 -12.14 -14.92 -1.04
CA ASN A 116 -12.42 -16.26 -1.58
C ASN A 116 -12.86 -16.20 -3.03
N ALA A 117 -13.74 -15.25 -3.38
CA ALA A 117 -14.17 -15.05 -4.76
C ALA A 117 -12.99 -14.67 -5.67
N TRP A 118 -12.07 -13.81 -5.20
CA TRP A 118 -10.83 -13.52 -5.91
C TRP A 118 -9.98 -14.79 -6.06
N SER A 119 -9.77 -15.55 -4.99
CA SER A 119 -8.94 -16.76 -4.97
C SER A 119 -9.39 -17.82 -5.97
N ILE A 120 -10.71 -18.03 -6.11
CA ILE A 120 -11.29 -19.00 -7.04
C ILE A 120 -10.95 -18.62 -8.50
N ARG A 121 -10.80 -17.32 -8.80
CA ARG A 121 -10.45 -16.84 -10.15
C ARG A 121 -8.95 -16.95 -10.46
N GLN A 122 -8.12 -17.28 -9.46
CA GLN A 122 -6.68 -17.42 -9.65
C GLN A 122 -6.32 -18.88 -10.00
N GLU A 123 -5.22 -19.04 -10.73
CA GLU A 123 -4.60 -20.34 -10.91
C GLU A 123 -4.09 -20.91 -9.57
N ALA A 124 -3.95 -22.21 -9.46
CA ALA A 124 -3.61 -22.87 -8.19
C ALA A 124 -2.31 -22.36 -7.55
N GLY A 125 -1.31 -21.95 -8.36
CA GLY A 125 -0.04 -21.39 -7.87
C GLY A 125 -0.08 -19.90 -7.51
N GLU A 126 -1.15 -19.18 -7.85
CA GLU A 126 -1.27 -17.72 -7.72
C GLU A 126 -2.25 -17.32 -6.60
N ARG A 127 -2.29 -18.12 -5.52
CA ARG A 127 -3.20 -17.88 -4.37
C ARG A 127 -2.48 -17.46 -3.09
N SER A 128 -1.20 -17.10 -3.19
CA SER A 128 -0.46 -16.59 -2.05
C SER A 128 -0.78 -15.13 -1.81
N ILE A 129 -0.99 -14.77 -0.55
CA ILE A 129 -1.28 -13.40 -0.13
C ILE A 129 -0.32 -12.94 0.96
N TRP A 130 -0.09 -11.64 0.99
CA TRP A 130 0.48 -10.95 2.12
C TRP A 130 -0.63 -10.20 2.86
N LEU A 131 -0.87 -10.56 4.10
CA LEU A 131 -1.84 -9.93 5.00
C LEU A 131 -1.08 -9.50 6.26
N ASP A 132 -1.19 -8.25 6.65
CA ASP A 132 -0.47 -7.66 7.78
C ASP A 132 -0.61 -8.49 9.07
N LYS A 133 -1.83 -8.85 9.45
CA LYS A 133 -2.11 -9.64 10.65
C LYS A 133 -1.45 -11.04 10.64
N ALA A 134 -1.36 -11.66 9.47
CA ALA A 134 -0.78 -12.99 9.34
C ALA A 134 0.74 -12.94 9.12
N CYS A 135 1.22 -11.99 8.32
CA CYS A 135 2.61 -11.98 7.84
C CYS A 135 3.55 -11.15 8.73
N ILE A 136 2.99 -10.33 9.64
CA ILE A 136 3.75 -9.61 10.67
C ILE A 136 3.72 -10.42 11.97
N ASP A 137 4.90 -10.64 12.55
CA ASP A 137 5.01 -11.30 13.85
C ASP A 137 4.47 -10.38 14.96
N GLN A 138 3.31 -10.74 15.50
CA GLN A 138 2.61 -9.95 16.51
C GLN A 138 3.31 -9.95 17.88
N HIS A 139 4.27 -10.86 18.10
CA HIS A 139 5.04 -10.99 19.35
C HIS A 139 6.44 -10.35 19.24
N ALA A 140 6.85 -9.93 18.04
CA ALA A 140 8.12 -9.23 17.81
C ALA A 140 7.94 -7.70 17.85
N ASN A 141 9.02 -6.98 17.56
CA ASN A 141 8.93 -5.53 17.35
C ASN A 141 8.14 -5.25 16.05
N ILE A 142 6.87 -4.90 16.20
CA ILE A 142 5.95 -4.63 15.10
C ILE A 142 6.39 -3.39 14.33
N ASP A 143 6.89 -2.35 15.02
CA ASP A 143 7.28 -1.07 14.41
C ASP A 143 8.36 -1.27 13.35
N ASP A 144 9.32 -2.14 13.60
CA ASP A 144 10.38 -2.48 12.64
C ASP A 144 9.83 -3.13 11.37
N GLN A 145 8.80 -3.96 11.50
CA GLN A 145 8.18 -4.65 10.37
C GLN A 145 7.27 -3.73 9.58
N LEU A 146 6.60 -2.80 10.26
CA LEU A 146 5.71 -1.83 9.61
C LEU A 146 6.49 -0.79 8.79
N VAL A 147 7.70 -0.43 9.22
CA VAL A 147 8.62 0.39 8.41
C VAL A 147 8.93 -0.30 7.07
N ALA A 148 9.00 -1.63 7.05
CA ALA A 148 9.27 -2.42 5.87
C ALA A 148 8.05 -2.64 4.94
N LEU A 149 6.86 -2.13 5.31
CA LEU A 149 5.62 -2.33 4.55
C LEU A 149 5.73 -2.00 3.05
N PRO A 150 6.37 -0.88 2.63
CA PRO A 150 6.58 -0.60 1.21
C PRO A 150 7.34 -1.71 0.48
N ILE A 151 8.32 -2.34 1.15
CA ILE A 151 9.11 -3.43 0.56
C ILE A 151 8.29 -4.71 0.50
N PHE A 152 7.48 -5.01 1.53
CA PHE A 152 6.56 -6.15 1.49
C PHE A 152 5.55 -6.00 0.35
N LEU A 153 5.06 -4.79 0.12
CA LEU A 153 4.18 -4.47 -0.99
C LEU A 153 4.87 -4.70 -2.34
N SER A 154 6.15 -4.29 -2.49
CA SER A 154 6.93 -4.54 -3.71
C SER A 154 7.23 -6.02 -3.93
N GLY A 155 7.21 -6.82 -2.87
CA GLY A 155 7.37 -8.27 -2.92
C GLY A 155 6.14 -9.02 -3.45
N CYS A 156 5.05 -8.31 -3.80
CA CYS A 156 3.81 -8.87 -4.29
C CYS A 156 3.57 -8.48 -5.75
N LYS A 157 3.07 -9.41 -6.56
CA LYS A 157 2.79 -9.19 -7.99
C LYS A 157 1.61 -8.25 -8.21
N GLN A 158 0.62 -8.30 -7.31
CA GLN A 158 -0.63 -7.53 -7.39
C GLN A 158 -0.91 -6.80 -6.09
N LEU A 159 -1.64 -5.69 -6.18
CA LEU A 159 -2.32 -5.06 -5.05
C LEU A 159 -3.80 -5.44 -5.12
N LEU A 160 -4.24 -6.30 -4.21
CA LEU A 160 -5.65 -6.66 -4.05
C LEU A 160 -6.29 -5.76 -3.02
N ILE A 161 -7.17 -4.89 -3.47
CA ILE A 161 -7.92 -3.95 -2.65
C ILE A 161 -9.30 -4.53 -2.38
N ILE A 162 -9.62 -4.83 -1.12
CA ILE A 162 -10.99 -5.10 -0.69
C ILE A 162 -11.53 -3.82 -0.08
N ALA A 163 -12.38 -3.14 -0.84
CA ALA A 163 -12.81 -1.79 -0.55
C ALA A 163 -14.22 -1.73 0.02
N GLY A 164 -14.32 -1.65 1.33
CA GLY A 164 -15.56 -1.34 2.04
C GLY A 164 -15.73 0.17 2.30
N PRO A 165 -16.79 0.55 3.06
CA PRO A 165 -17.15 1.95 3.29
C PRO A 165 -16.06 2.80 3.93
N THR A 166 -15.16 2.20 4.71
CA THR A 166 -14.11 2.93 5.41
C THR A 166 -12.75 2.91 4.72
N TYR A 167 -12.62 2.16 3.62
CA TYR A 167 -11.33 1.98 2.93
C TYR A 167 -10.67 3.31 2.56
N THR A 168 -11.39 4.17 1.86
CA THR A 168 -10.88 5.46 1.38
C THR A 168 -10.69 6.50 2.50
N SER A 169 -11.25 6.26 3.67
CA SER A 169 -11.04 7.11 4.83
C SER A 169 -9.78 6.78 5.64
N ARG A 170 -9.08 5.69 5.28
CA ARG A 170 -7.86 5.23 5.94
C ARG A 170 -6.62 5.66 5.17
N LEU A 171 -5.80 6.53 5.76
CA LEU A 171 -4.61 7.05 5.08
C LEU A 171 -3.56 5.96 4.81
N TRP A 172 -3.49 4.91 5.63
CA TRP A 172 -2.61 3.76 5.39
C TRP A 172 -2.99 3.02 4.09
N CYS A 173 -4.27 2.74 3.88
CA CYS A 173 -4.74 2.14 2.63
C CYS A 173 -4.38 3.01 1.42
N THR A 174 -4.48 4.32 1.58
CA THR A 174 -4.07 5.30 0.57
C THR A 174 -2.56 5.26 0.29
N MET A 175 -1.74 5.12 1.34
CA MET A 175 -0.28 4.97 1.21
C MET A 175 0.09 3.69 0.46
N GLU A 176 -0.63 2.61 0.67
CA GLU A 176 -0.41 1.35 -0.06
C GLU A 176 -0.66 1.52 -1.55
N VAL A 177 -1.76 2.16 -1.94
CA VAL A 177 -2.05 2.48 -3.35
C VAL A 177 -0.97 3.39 -3.93
N PHE A 178 -0.63 4.48 -3.23
CA PHE A 178 0.42 5.41 -3.65
C PHE A 178 1.75 4.69 -3.89
N THR A 179 2.18 3.90 -2.91
CA THR A 179 3.45 3.18 -2.95
C THR A 179 3.47 2.18 -4.12
N PHE A 180 2.39 1.40 -4.29
CA PHE A 180 2.30 0.42 -5.36
C PHE A 180 2.38 1.06 -6.74
N VAL A 181 1.65 2.15 -6.97
CA VAL A 181 1.67 2.87 -8.25
C VAL A 181 3.04 3.48 -8.52
N ARG A 182 3.68 4.06 -7.50
CA ARG A 182 5.04 4.61 -7.64
C ARG A 182 6.06 3.56 -8.05
N MET A 183 6.05 2.40 -7.39
CA MET A 183 6.97 1.29 -7.69
C MET A 183 6.75 0.68 -9.08
N ASN A 184 5.53 0.74 -9.59
CA ASN A 184 5.18 0.20 -10.91
C ASN A 184 5.22 1.26 -12.04
N GLY A 185 5.94 2.37 -11.86
CA GLY A 185 6.10 3.40 -12.89
C GLY A 185 4.78 4.06 -13.32
N GLY A 186 3.81 4.17 -12.41
CA GLY A 186 2.49 4.71 -12.69
C GLY A 186 1.49 3.71 -13.26
N GLN A 187 1.91 2.46 -13.52
CA GLN A 187 1.01 1.41 -14.03
C GLN A 187 0.09 0.91 -12.91
N HIS A 188 -1.17 0.62 -13.28
CA HIS A 188 -2.21 0.17 -12.35
C HIS A 188 -2.88 -1.14 -12.78
N GLN A 189 -2.37 -1.80 -13.81
CA GLN A 189 -2.95 -3.04 -14.34
C GLN A 189 -3.00 -4.13 -13.26
N ASN A 190 -1.97 -4.18 -12.42
CA ASN A 190 -1.85 -5.15 -11.33
C ASN A 190 -2.59 -4.73 -10.04
N ILE A 191 -3.42 -3.69 -10.09
CA ILE A 191 -4.34 -3.33 -9.01
C ILE A 191 -5.67 -4.01 -9.29
N ILE A 192 -6.11 -4.87 -8.38
CA ILE A 192 -7.41 -5.52 -8.39
C ILE A 192 -8.26 -4.84 -7.32
N VAL A 193 -9.50 -4.50 -7.64
CA VAL A 193 -10.42 -3.86 -6.69
C VAL A 193 -11.69 -4.69 -6.57
N GLU A 194 -11.97 -5.15 -5.35
CA GLU A 194 -13.18 -5.88 -4.96
C GLU A 194 -13.98 -4.98 -4.01
N PRO A 195 -15.00 -4.27 -4.51
CA PRO A 195 -15.89 -3.49 -3.65
C PRO A 195 -16.80 -4.41 -2.82
N ILE A 196 -17.00 -4.04 -1.55
CA ILE A 196 -17.90 -4.75 -0.62
C ILE A 196 -18.87 -3.76 0.05
N ALA A 197 -19.88 -4.26 0.76
CA ALA A 197 -20.85 -3.47 1.54
C ALA A 197 -21.52 -2.36 0.71
N GLY A 198 -21.93 -2.68 -0.52
CA GLY A 198 -22.60 -1.72 -1.41
C GLY A 198 -21.72 -0.62 -1.96
N GLN A 199 -20.38 -0.70 -1.78
CA GLN A 199 -19.46 0.21 -2.43
C GLN A 199 -19.41 -0.06 -3.94
N THR A 200 -19.21 1.00 -4.71
CA THR A 200 -18.97 0.90 -6.15
C THR A 200 -17.68 1.62 -6.50
N LEU A 201 -17.11 1.27 -7.64
CA LEU A 201 -15.89 1.93 -8.11
C LEU A 201 -16.10 3.43 -8.35
N GLU A 202 -17.32 3.85 -8.71
CA GLU A 202 -17.70 5.26 -8.87
C GLU A 202 -17.73 6.01 -7.54
N ILE A 203 -18.13 5.35 -6.44
CA ILE A 203 -18.07 5.92 -5.09
C ILE A 203 -16.60 6.07 -4.67
N LEU A 204 -15.80 5.02 -4.89
CA LEU A 204 -14.37 5.01 -4.57
C LEU A 204 -13.58 6.05 -5.39
N ALA A 205 -14.01 6.33 -6.61
CA ALA A 205 -13.40 7.36 -7.46
C ALA A 205 -13.54 8.79 -6.90
N LYS A 206 -14.47 9.02 -5.97
CA LYS A 206 -14.63 10.31 -5.26
C LYS A 206 -13.68 10.46 -4.06
N PHE A 207 -12.62 9.68 -4.02
CA PHE A 207 -11.61 9.67 -2.97
C PHE A 207 -11.02 11.06 -2.71
N ASP A 208 -10.85 11.39 -1.43
CA ASP A 208 -10.15 12.59 -0.97
C ASP A 208 -9.17 12.24 0.16
N GLY A 209 -7.91 12.03 -0.20
CA GLY A 209 -6.85 11.70 0.76
C GLY A 209 -6.60 12.78 1.80
N GLY A 210 -6.98 14.03 1.54
CA GLY A 210 -6.91 15.10 2.51
C GLY A 210 -7.86 14.88 3.70
N LYS A 211 -8.95 14.13 3.50
CA LYS A 211 -9.91 13.74 4.54
C LYS A 211 -9.56 12.42 5.21
N ALA A 212 -8.65 11.65 4.62
CA ALA A 212 -8.26 10.35 5.18
C ALA A 212 -7.59 10.51 6.55
N GLN A 213 -7.86 9.58 7.44
CA GLN A 213 -7.44 9.61 8.84
C GLN A 213 -6.48 8.47 9.17
N CYS A 214 -5.65 8.69 10.18
CA CYS A 214 -4.92 7.66 10.90
C CYS A 214 -5.48 7.55 12.31
N PHE A 215 -5.19 6.44 12.96
CA PHE A 215 -5.49 6.30 14.38
C PHE A 215 -4.67 7.30 15.21
N ASP A 216 -3.38 7.45 14.89
CA ASP A 216 -2.50 8.46 15.49
C ASP A 216 -2.36 9.68 14.57
N LEU A 217 -2.57 10.87 15.13
CA LEU A 217 -2.42 12.14 14.40
C LEU A 217 -0.98 12.42 13.95
N LYS A 218 0.02 11.89 14.69
CA LYS A 218 1.43 12.01 14.31
C LYS A 218 1.72 11.21 13.05
N ASP A 219 1.18 10.00 12.95
CA ASP A 219 1.28 9.17 11.76
C ASP A 219 0.64 9.85 10.57
N ARG A 220 -0.54 10.47 10.77
CA ARG A 220 -1.21 11.20 9.70
C ARG A 220 -0.33 12.31 9.11
N SER A 221 0.26 13.14 9.96
CA SER A 221 1.12 14.23 9.53
C SER A 221 2.37 13.73 8.80
N HIS A 222 2.93 12.62 9.28
CA HIS A 222 4.10 11.99 8.69
C HIS A 222 3.79 11.40 7.31
N LEU A 223 2.73 10.61 7.19
CA LEU A 223 2.33 9.99 5.94
C LEU A 223 1.95 11.03 4.87
N LEU A 224 1.23 12.09 5.25
CA LEU A 224 0.95 13.19 4.34
C LEU A 224 2.24 13.87 3.85
N ALA A 225 3.22 14.07 4.73
CA ALA A 225 4.51 14.64 4.34
C ALA A 225 5.29 13.73 3.38
N VAL A 226 5.20 12.41 3.53
CA VAL A 226 5.80 11.44 2.59
C VAL A 226 5.11 11.52 1.23
N ILE A 227 3.78 11.53 1.20
CA ILE A 227 2.99 11.68 -0.03
C ILE A 227 3.34 13.00 -0.74
N GLU A 228 3.31 14.11 -0.03
CA GLU A 228 3.64 15.43 -0.59
C GLU A 228 5.09 15.49 -1.10
N SER A 229 6.02 14.81 -0.40
CA SER A 229 7.42 14.74 -0.85
C SER A 229 7.57 13.94 -2.15
N GLY A 230 6.77 12.87 -2.30
CA GLY A 230 6.79 12.01 -3.48
C GLY A 230 6.00 12.54 -4.68
N MET A 231 4.91 13.27 -4.44
CA MET A 231 3.97 13.73 -5.48
C MET A 231 3.82 15.25 -5.56
N GLY A 232 4.41 16.00 -4.65
CA GLY A 232 4.30 17.46 -4.60
C GLY A 232 3.04 17.97 -3.88
N ASP A 233 1.89 17.29 -4.06
CA ASP A 233 0.60 17.75 -3.50
C ASP A 233 -0.36 16.54 -3.34
N ILE A 234 -1.14 16.53 -2.27
CA ILE A 234 -2.19 15.53 -2.01
C ILE A 234 -3.24 15.48 -3.13
N ARG A 235 -3.46 16.60 -3.83
CA ARG A 235 -4.37 16.65 -4.99
C ARG A 235 -3.91 15.77 -6.16
N HIS A 236 -2.62 15.56 -6.32
CA HIS A 236 -2.07 14.61 -7.30
C HIS A 236 -2.47 13.18 -6.96
N LEU A 237 -2.31 12.81 -5.67
CA LEU A 237 -2.76 11.51 -5.19
C LEU A 237 -4.26 11.31 -5.41
N ASN A 238 -5.09 12.32 -5.08
CA ASN A 238 -6.54 12.25 -5.26
C ASN A 238 -6.90 12.00 -6.73
N ARG A 239 -6.26 12.72 -7.66
CA ARG A 239 -6.49 12.52 -9.10
C ARG A 239 -6.05 11.12 -9.56
N MET A 240 -4.87 10.67 -9.12
CA MET A 240 -4.34 9.36 -9.47
C MET A 240 -5.25 8.23 -8.97
N VAL A 241 -5.59 8.22 -7.69
CA VAL A 241 -6.44 7.19 -7.09
C VAL A 241 -7.85 7.23 -7.69
N GLY A 242 -8.42 8.42 -7.88
CA GLY A 242 -9.71 8.60 -8.54
C GLY A 242 -9.70 8.10 -9.98
N ALA A 243 -8.62 8.35 -10.74
CA ALA A 243 -8.46 7.84 -12.11
C ALA A 243 -8.37 6.31 -12.14
N ILE A 244 -7.66 5.68 -11.21
CA ILE A 244 -7.55 4.22 -11.11
C ILE A 244 -8.93 3.60 -10.90
N PHE A 245 -9.70 4.08 -9.91
CA PHE A 245 -11.04 3.55 -9.66
C PHE A 245 -11.99 3.80 -10.83
N THR A 246 -11.92 4.98 -11.45
CA THR A 246 -12.72 5.30 -12.65
C THR A 246 -12.36 4.37 -13.81
N ALA A 247 -11.07 4.12 -14.04
CA ALA A 247 -10.61 3.22 -15.10
C ALA A 247 -11.09 1.78 -14.87
N LYS A 248 -11.01 1.30 -13.63
CA LYS A 248 -11.51 -0.03 -13.25
C LYS A 248 -13.04 -0.11 -13.43
N ALA A 249 -13.79 0.95 -13.10
CA ALA A 249 -15.24 1.01 -13.30
C ALA A 249 -15.63 0.88 -14.78
N ARG A 250 -14.84 1.43 -15.69
CA ARG A 250 -15.10 1.38 -17.14
C ARG A 250 -14.65 0.07 -17.79
N GLY A 251 -13.99 -0.84 -17.05
CA GLY A 251 -13.42 -2.08 -17.61
C GLY A 251 -12.28 -1.82 -18.60
N ALA A 252 -11.82 -0.57 -18.69
CA ALA A 252 -10.76 -0.19 -19.60
C ALA A 252 -9.39 -0.41 -18.94
N GLY A 253 -8.48 -1.07 -19.64
CA GLY A 253 -7.06 -1.13 -19.28
C GLY A 253 -6.41 0.25 -19.49
N LEU A 254 -6.66 1.21 -18.61
CA LEU A 254 -6.06 2.53 -18.68
C LEU A 254 -4.60 2.45 -18.19
N GLN A 255 -3.67 2.76 -19.07
CA GLN A 255 -2.35 3.18 -18.65
C GLN A 255 -2.47 4.61 -18.07
N VAL A 256 -2.37 4.74 -16.77
CA VAL A 256 -2.07 6.04 -16.18
C VAL A 256 -0.59 6.28 -16.43
N LEU A 257 -0.29 6.84 -17.57
CA LEU A 257 1.02 7.43 -17.82
C LEU A 257 1.14 8.61 -16.87
N SER A 258 1.72 8.39 -15.71
CA SER A 258 2.32 9.48 -14.98
C SER A 258 3.55 9.89 -15.77
N GLU A 259 3.40 10.75 -16.76
CA GLU A 259 4.50 11.59 -17.19
C GLU A 259 4.89 12.47 -16.00
N VAL A 260 5.63 11.88 -15.06
CA VAL A 260 6.58 12.61 -14.24
C VAL A 260 7.77 12.90 -15.17
N THR A 261 7.47 13.46 -16.34
CA THR A 261 8.46 14.11 -17.15
C THR A 261 8.77 15.43 -16.46
N GLN A 262 9.96 15.49 -15.98
CA GLN A 262 10.73 16.69 -15.77
C GLN A 262 10.37 17.82 -16.76
N SER A 263 9.29 18.53 -16.58
CA SER A 263 9.25 19.94 -16.98
C SER A 263 9.63 20.75 -15.76
N ARG A 264 10.92 20.91 -15.61
CA ARG A 264 11.56 21.71 -14.58
C ARG A 264 11.38 23.21 -14.80
N GLU A 265 10.66 23.64 -15.81
CA GLU A 265 10.68 25.07 -16.20
C GLU A 265 9.32 25.80 -16.16
N ASP A 266 8.15 25.15 -16.18
CA ASP A 266 6.91 25.92 -16.33
C ASP A 266 5.74 25.61 -15.40
N GLY A 267 5.89 24.89 -14.33
CA GLY A 267 4.86 24.83 -13.27
C GLY A 267 3.49 24.24 -13.67
N LEU A 268 3.34 23.63 -14.83
CA LEU A 268 2.12 23.01 -15.34
C LEU A 268 2.32 21.54 -15.63
N GLU A 269 2.08 20.68 -14.63
CA GLU A 269 2.00 19.23 -14.84
C GLU A 269 0.59 18.87 -15.34
N ALA A 270 0.49 18.50 -16.60
CA ALA A 270 -0.72 17.97 -17.19
C ALA A 270 -0.73 16.44 -17.06
N VAL A 271 -1.67 15.89 -16.29
CA VAL A 271 -2.01 14.46 -16.36
C VAL A 271 -2.84 14.23 -17.62
N ARG A 272 -2.26 13.64 -18.66
CA ARG A 272 -3.00 13.20 -19.83
C ARG A 272 -3.56 11.80 -19.56
N VAL A 273 -4.88 11.72 -19.48
CA VAL A 273 -5.61 10.45 -19.48
C VAL A 273 -5.92 10.11 -20.94
N TYR A 274 -5.29 9.07 -21.48
CA TYR A 274 -5.66 8.55 -22.79
C TYR A 274 -6.69 7.43 -22.61
N VAL A 275 -7.80 7.54 -23.33
CA VAL A 275 -8.85 6.51 -23.45
C VAL A 275 -8.48 5.54 -24.55
#